data_f347c54d5abf6fa2adc0f1b76e9676b0
#
_entry.id   f347c54d5abf6fa2adc0f1b76e9676b0
#
_cell.length_a   1.000
_cell.length_b   1.000
_cell.length_c   1.000
_cell.angle_alpha   90.00
_cell.angle_beta   90.00
_cell.angle_gamma   90.00
#
_symmetry.space_group_name_H-M   'P 1'
#
loop_
_entity.id
_entity.type
_entity.pdbx_description
1 polymer ?
#
loop_
_entity_poly.entity_id
_entity_poly.type
_entity_poly.pdbx_seq_one_letter_code
_entity_poly.pdbx_strand_id
1 'polypeptide(L)'
;MSKKSESKVAAKAAIKDADFYDLHDGEWRKIGLAAPARRALVDAKLYKVSDLRRISLDDLSGLHGMGKSAIARIKVIMEAKKIRFR
;
A
#
# COMPACT_ATOMS: atom_id res chain seq x y z
N MET A 1 22.54 -13.38 -19.67
CA MET A 1 22.42 -12.82 -19.51
C MET A 1 22.35 -12.22 -19.23
N SER A 2 22.41 -12.58 -18.84
CA SER A 2 22.26 -12.02 -18.39
C SER A 2 22.15 -11.56 -18.13
N LYS A 3 22.30 -11.89 -17.82
CA LYS A 3 22.19 -11.39 -17.47
C LYS A 3 21.66 -11.09 -17.13
N LYS A 4 21.39 -11.44 -16.93
CA LYS A 4 20.87 -11.18 -16.24
C LYS A 4 20.64 -11.45 -15.45
N SER A 5 20.91 -11.80 -15.13
CA SER A 5 20.55 -12.01 -14.20
C SER A 5 21.17 -12.04 -13.09
N GLU A 6 21.95 -12.27 -12.72
CA GLU A 6 22.38 -12.25 -11.61
C GLU A 6 23.02 -11.12 -11.18
N SER A 7 23.69 -10.65 -11.75
CA SER A 7 24.29 -9.54 -11.44
C SER A 7 23.44 -8.51 -11.06
N LYS A 8 22.51 -8.49 -11.38
CA LYS A 8 21.65 -7.53 -11.07
C LYS A 8 21.17 -7.61 -9.70
N VAL A 9 21.75 -8.35 -8.86
CA VAL A 9 21.25 -8.48 -7.54
C VAL A 9 21.14 -7.16 -6.83
N ALA A 10 22.18 -6.40 -6.78
CA ALA A 10 22.11 -5.13 -6.10
C ALA A 10 21.23 -4.16 -6.81
N ALA A 11 21.35 -4.09 -8.09
CA ALA A 11 20.52 -3.21 -8.86
C ALA A 11 19.09 -3.66 -8.80
N LYS A 12 18.90 -4.96 -8.71
CA LYS A 12 17.60 -5.48 -8.58
C LYS A 12 16.94 -5.10 -7.32
N ALA A 13 17.64 -4.89 -6.26
CA ALA A 13 17.03 -4.53 -5.01
C ALA A 13 16.27 -3.23 -5.13
N ALA A 14 16.86 -2.23 -5.74
CA ALA A 14 16.18 -0.96 -5.91
C ALA A 14 15.01 -1.06 -6.85
N ILE A 15 15.18 -1.78 -7.94
CA ILE A 15 14.11 -1.96 -8.89
C ILE A 15 13.01 -2.80 -8.31
N LYS A 16 13.41 -3.79 -7.49
CA LYS A 16 12.49 -4.63 -6.84
C LYS A 16 11.55 -3.92 -5.92
N ASP A 17 12.02 -2.89 -5.21
CA ASP A 17 11.15 -2.14 -4.33
C ASP A 17 10.05 -1.45 -5.11
N ALA A 18 10.39 -0.82 -6.22
CA ALA A 18 9.40 -0.17 -7.05
C ALA A 18 8.42 -1.17 -7.63
N ASP A 19 8.95 -2.30 -8.13
CA ASP A 19 8.10 -3.33 -8.71
C ASP A 19 7.17 -3.93 -7.66
N PHE A 20 7.67 -4.11 -6.45
CA PHE A 20 6.87 -4.67 -5.38
C PHE A 20 5.66 -3.78 -5.09
N TYR A 21 5.87 -2.47 -4.97
CA TYR A 21 4.76 -1.56 -4.72
C TYR A 21 3.80 -1.53 -5.90
N ASP A 22 4.31 -1.50 -7.12
CA ASP A 22 3.47 -1.48 -8.30
C ASP A 22 2.60 -2.73 -8.42
N LEU A 23 3.11 -3.87 -7.96
CA LEU A 23 2.35 -5.10 -8.01
C LEU A 23 1.20 -5.12 -7.00
N HIS A 24 1.37 -4.41 -5.89
CA HIS A 24 0.44 -4.55 -4.77
C HIS A 24 -0.41 -3.33 -4.45
N ASP A 25 -0.19 -2.20 -5.12
CA ASP A 25 -0.90 -0.98 -4.77
C ASP A 25 -2.06 -0.63 -5.71
N GLY A 26 -2.48 -1.60 -6.53
CA GLY A 26 -3.52 -1.32 -7.54
C GLY A 26 -4.79 -0.75 -6.98
N GLU A 27 -5.32 -1.34 -5.92
CA GLU A 27 -6.55 -0.83 -5.33
C GLU A 27 -6.35 0.56 -4.74
N TRP A 28 -5.18 0.79 -4.14
CA TRP A 28 -4.90 2.10 -3.55
C TRP A 28 -4.76 3.17 -4.61
N ARG A 29 -4.24 2.83 -5.78
CA ARG A 29 -4.18 3.77 -6.91
C ARG A 29 -5.57 4.11 -7.40
N LYS A 30 -6.44 3.14 -7.47
CA LYS A 30 -7.80 3.35 -7.98
C LYS A 30 -8.58 4.32 -7.12
N ILE A 31 -8.34 4.34 -5.83
CA ILE A 31 -9.05 5.25 -4.95
C ILE A 31 -8.32 6.57 -4.77
N GLY A 32 -7.22 6.76 -5.49
CA GLY A 32 -6.56 8.07 -5.54
C GLY A 32 -5.60 8.40 -4.41
N LEU A 33 -5.05 7.40 -3.75
CA LEU A 33 -4.09 7.67 -2.68
C LEU A 33 -2.74 8.06 -3.25
N ALA A 34 -2.07 8.99 -2.58
CA ALA A 34 -0.74 9.41 -2.96
C ALA A 34 0.28 8.31 -2.68
N ALA A 35 1.45 8.41 -3.32
CA ALA A 35 2.46 7.37 -3.20
C ALA A 35 2.88 7.05 -1.76
N PRO A 36 3.10 8.04 -0.88
CA PRO A 36 3.49 7.69 0.49
C PRO A 36 2.46 6.84 1.21
N ALA A 37 1.17 7.14 1.02
CA ALA A 37 0.11 6.36 1.64
C ALA A 37 0.03 4.96 1.05
N ARG A 38 0.14 4.84 -0.27
CA ARG A 38 0.12 3.54 -0.92
C ARG A 38 1.25 2.65 -0.41
N ARG A 39 2.45 3.23 -0.31
CA ARG A 39 3.61 2.46 0.17
C ARG A 39 3.45 2.04 1.63
N ALA A 40 2.89 2.91 2.45
CA ALA A 40 2.64 2.58 3.84
C ALA A 40 1.72 1.36 3.97
N LEU A 41 0.67 1.34 3.16
CA LEU A 41 -0.28 0.24 3.18
C LEU A 41 0.35 -1.07 2.69
N VAL A 42 1.12 -1.00 1.61
CA VAL A 42 1.77 -2.18 1.08
C VAL A 42 2.81 -2.71 2.07
N ASP A 43 3.56 -1.82 2.71
CA ASP A 43 4.55 -2.23 3.71
C ASP A 43 3.89 -2.93 4.90
N ALA A 44 2.66 -2.55 5.21
CA ALA A 44 1.89 -3.18 6.26
C ALA A 44 1.14 -4.43 5.77
N LYS A 45 1.39 -4.82 4.53
CA LYS A 45 0.78 -6.00 3.89
C LYS A 45 -0.73 -5.85 3.73
N LEU A 46 -1.16 -4.62 3.49
CA LEU A 46 -2.56 -4.32 3.23
C LEU A 46 -2.67 -3.97 1.76
N TYR A 47 -3.16 -4.89 0.97
CA TYR A 47 -3.16 -4.76 -0.48
C TYR A 47 -4.54 -4.42 -1.05
N LYS A 48 -5.57 -4.64 -0.29
CA LYS A 48 -6.95 -4.41 -0.72
C LYS A 48 -7.72 -3.70 0.37
N VAL A 49 -8.78 -3.02 -0.01
CA VAL A 49 -9.62 -2.35 0.98
C VAL A 49 -10.13 -3.35 2.01
N SER A 50 -10.48 -4.56 1.57
CA SER A 50 -10.96 -5.58 2.50
C SER A 50 -9.91 -6.01 3.53
N ASP A 51 -8.63 -5.80 3.23
CA ASP A 51 -7.57 -6.13 4.18
C ASP A 51 -7.60 -5.23 5.42
N LEU A 52 -8.28 -4.09 5.31
CA LEU A 52 -8.36 -3.14 6.43
C LEU A 52 -9.18 -3.69 7.60
N ARG A 53 -9.86 -4.80 7.41
CA ARG A 53 -10.50 -5.49 8.53
C ARG A 53 -9.50 -6.02 9.54
N ARG A 54 -8.24 -6.10 9.15
CA ARG A 54 -7.17 -6.64 10.00
C ARG A 54 -6.41 -5.58 10.77
N ILE A 55 -6.73 -4.31 10.58
CA ILE A 55 -6.00 -3.23 11.23
C ILE A 55 -6.99 -2.29 11.89
N SER A 56 -6.61 -1.71 13.02
CA SER A 56 -7.44 -0.71 13.67
C SER A 56 -7.21 0.66 13.04
N LEU A 57 -8.13 1.57 13.25
CA LEU A 57 -7.95 2.94 12.76
C LEU A 57 -6.73 3.59 13.40
N ASP A 58 -6.50 3.35 14.68
CA ASP A 58 -5.34 3.91 15.36
C ASP A 58 -4.05 3.42 14.73
N ASP A 59 -3.97 2.14 14.44
CA ASP A 59 -2.77 1.58 13.83
C ASP A 59 -2.58 2.11 12.42
N LEU A 60 -3.66 2.25 11.67
CA LEU A 60 -3.58 2.81 10.32
C LEU A 60 -3.07 4.25 10.38
N SER A 61 -3.61 5.04 11.30
CA SER A 61 -3.20 6.44 11.44
C SER A 61 -1.74 6.58 11.83
N GLY A 62 -1.18 5.57 12.49
CA GLY A 62 0.21 5.59 12.91
C GLY A 62 1.19 5.17 11.84
N LEU A 63 0.72 4.71 10.69
CA LEU A 63 1.65 4.29 9.64
C LEU A 63 2.37 5.50 9.05
N HIS A 64 3.67 5.36 8.86
CA HIS A 64 4.47 6.44 8.28
C HIS A 64 4.00 6.68 6.85
N GLY A 65 3.73 7.93 6.53
CA GLY A 65 3.23 8.27 5.19
C GLY A 65 1.72 8.34 5.09
N MET A 66 1.00 8.01 6.16
CA MET A 66 -0.44 8.04 6.16
C MET A 66 -0.93 9.38 6.72
N GLY A 67 -1.46 10.24 5.85
CA GLY A 67 -1.95 11.55 6.26
C GLY A 67 -3.46 11.55 6.43
N LYS A 68 -3.97 12.68 6.93
CA LYS A 68 -5.39 12.82 7.16
C LYS A 68 -6.22 12.67 5.90
N SER A 69 -5.71 13.18 4.78
CA SER A 69 -6.44 13.07 3.51
C SER A 69 -6.58 11.63 3.07
N ALA A 70 -5.51 10.84 3.24
CA ALA A 70 -5.55 9.44 2.85
C ALA A 70 -6.55 8.68 3.74
N ILE A 71 -6.51 8.94 5.03
CA ILE A 71 -7.41 8.28 5.97
C ILE A 71 -8.86 8.63 5.67
N ALA A 72 -9.13 9.90 5.38
CA ALA A 72 -10.49 10.33 5.07
C ALA A 72 -11.01 9.62 3.82
N ARG A 73 -10.17 9.51 2.81
CA ARG A 73 -10.56 8.83 1.57
C ARG A 73 -10.79 7.35 1.80
N ILE A 74 -9.92 6.72 2.58
CA ILE A 74 -10.06 5.32 2.90
C ILE A 74 -11.37 5.06 3.64
N LYS A 75 -11.71 5.92 4.60
CA LYS A 75 -12.94 5.75 5.37
C LYS A 75 -14.17 5.83 4.48
N VAL A 76 -14.18 6.75 3.53
CA VAL A 76 -15.30 6.89 2.60
C VAL A 76 -15.47 5.62 1.78
N ILE A 77 -14.36 5.09 1.27
CA ILE A 77 -14.41 3.88 0.46
C ILE A 77 -14.84 2.67 1.29
N MET A 78 -14.33 2.56 2.50
CA MET A 78 -14.71 1.46 3.39
C MET A 78 -16.20 1.49 3.70
N GLU A 79 -16.72 2.67 3.94
CA GLU A 79 -18.13 2.81 4.24
C GLU A 79 -18.98 2.40 3.04
N ALA A 80 -18.58 2.80 1.85
CA ALA A 80 -19.28 2.43 0.63
C ALA A 80 -19.27 0.92 0.42
N LYS A 81 -18.21 0.24 0.84
CA LYS A 81 -18.08 -1.21 0.68
C LYS A 81 -18.53 -1.97 1.92
N LYS A 82 -18.97 -1.26 2.94
CA LYS A 82 -19.40 -1.87 4.21
C LYS A 82 -18.31 -2.67 4.87
N ILE A 83 -17.09 -2.15 4.82
CA ILE A 83 -15.92 -2.74 5.45
C ILE A 83 -15.59 -1.91 6.68
N ARG A 84 -15.25 -2.58 7.78
CA ARG A 84 -14.92 -1.89 9.01
C ARG A 84 -13.52 -2.24 9.48
N PHE A 85 -12.91 -1.28 10.20
CA PHE A 85 -11.64 -1.54 10.85
C PHE A 85 -11.82 -2.58 11.96
N ARG A 86 -10.70 -3.20 12.28
CA ARG A 86 -10.67 -4.14 13.39
C ARG A 86 -10.97 -3.46 14.69
#